data_f7620dead74fc1f6a21aabc6adbff807
#
_entry.id   f7620dead74fc1f6a21aabc6adbff807
#
_cell.length_a   1.000
_cell.length_b   1.000
_cell.length_c   1.000
_cell.angle_alpha   90.00
_cell.angle_beta   90.00
_cell.angle_gamma   90.00
#
_symmetry.space_group_name_H-M   'P 1'
#
loop_
_entity.id
_entity.type
_entity.pdbx_description
1 polymer ?
#
loop_
_entity_poly.entity_id
_entity_poly.type
_entity_poly.pdbx_seq_one_letter_code
_entity_poly.pdbx_strand_id
1 'polypeptide(L)'
;MVVLIIGVLAAIAVPKYQVAVMKSRVAQVLPFLAGIKTAQDAYYMANGKYSDRWDELDVTVPAGATVRDCLATGDSHPSQCLDFPSGISCEIRSAVDIIYCYNNDGMIPKIGFIPTHEKTSEAGKGNFCIVPKTDDVQNKVCKALGGTLSEEMGTHNYYLF
;
A
#
# COMPACT_ATOMS: atom_id res chain seq x y z
N MET A 1 -14.18 39.74 14.11
CA MET A 1 -13.02 39.71 13.23
C MET A 1 -12.04 38.54 13.46
N VAL A 2 -11.60 38.25 14.69
CA VAL A 2 -10.64 37.18 14.97
C VAL A 2 -11.13 35.80 14.51
N VAL A 3 -12.39 35.44 14.75
CA VAL A 3 -13.00 34.17 14.37
C VAL A 3 -12.96 33.92 12.85
N LEU A 4 -13.17 34.99 12.06
CA LEU A 4 -13.14 34.89 10.60
C LEU A 4 -11.72 34.57 10.09
N ILE A 5 -10.71 35.20 10.69
CA ILE A 5 -9.29 34.94 10.33
C ILE A 5 -8.89 33.51 10.69
N ILE A 6 -9.25 33.03 11.88
CA ILE A 6 -9.00 31.65 12.31
C ILE A 6 -9.70 30.66 11.37
N GLY A 7 -10.94 30.93 10.98
CA GLY A 7 -11.71 30.07 10.05
C GLY A 7 -11.04 29.96 8.68
N VAL A 8 -10.56 31.05 8.11
CA VAL A 8 -9.85 31.05 6.81
C VAL A 8 -8.53 30.32 6.91
N LEU A 9 -7.74 30.53 7.97
CA LEU A 9 -6.47 29.84 8.17
C LEU A 9 -6.67 28.33 8.38
N ALA A 10 -7.67 27.93 9.16
CA ALA A 10 -8.01 26.53 9.38
C ALA A 10 -8.43 25.83 8.08
N ALA A 11 -9.22 26.48 7.24
CA ALA A 11 -9.67 25.91 5.96
C ALA A 11 -8.51 25.56 5.02
N ILE A 12 -7.39 26.26 5.11
CA ILE A 12 -6.18 25.99 4.32
C ILE A 12 -5.24 25.02 5.04
N ALA A 13 -5.11 25.13 6.35
CA ALA A 13 -4.15 24.36 7.14
C ALA A 13 -4.57 22.91 7.33
N VAL A 14 -5.86 22.64 7.56
CA VAL A 14 -6.36 21.28 7.84
C VAL A 14 -6.08 20.30 6.69
N PRO A 15 -6.41 20.58 5.42
CA PRO A 15 -6.15 19.64 4.34
C PRO A 15 -4.64 19.39 4.12
N LYS A 16 -3.79 20.41 4.30
CA LYS A 16 -2.34 20.25 4.22
C LYS A 16 -1.80 19.37 5.35
N TYR A 17 -2.32 19.54 6.56
CA TYR A 17 -1.97 18.71 7.70
C TYR A 17 -2.34 17.24 7.48
N GLN A 18 -3.55 16.96 6.97
CA GLN A 18 -3.99 15.60 6.67
C GLN A 18 -3.05 14.91 5.67
N VAL A 19 -2.65 15.59 4.60
CA VAL A 19 -1.68 15.06 3.62
C VAL A 19 -0.34 14.76 4.29
N ALA A 20 0.17 15.66 5.14
CA ALA A 20 1.45 15.48 5.81
C ALA A 20 1.43 14.28 6.78
N VAL A 21 0.37 14.14 7.57
CA VAL A 21 0.19 13.02 8.50
C VAL A 21 0.08 11.69 7.75
N MET A 22 -0.74 11.65 6.70
CA MET A 22 -0.89 10.44 5.89
C MET A 22 0.43 10.06 5.20
N LYS A 23 1.16 11.02 4.64
CA LYS A 23 2.50 10.80 4.07
C LYS A 23 3.49 10.23 5.09
N SER A 24 3.47 10.73 6.33
CA SER A 24 4.30 10.21 7.42
C SER A 24 3.98 8.74 7.75
N ARG A 25 2.71 8.36 7.74
CA ARG A 25 2.28 6.97 7.95
C ARG A 25 2.74 6.05 6.83
N VAL A 26 2.58 6.48 5.58
CA VAL A 26 3.09 5.73 4.42
C VAL A 26 4.60 5.56 4.48
N ALA A 27 5.34 6.59 4.90
CA ALA A 27 6.79 6.52 5.04
C ALA A 27 7.27 5.46 6.03
N GLN A 28 6.44 5.03 6.99
CA GLN A 28 6.75 3.93 7.90
C GLN A 28 6.58 2.55 7.23
N VAL A 29 5.73 2.45 6.23
CA VAL A 29 5.42 1.21 5.51
C VAL A 29 6.40 0.94 4.37
N LEU A 30 6.90 1.98 3.71
CA LEU A 30 7.76 1.84 2.54
C LEU A 30 9.04 1.01 2.77
N PRO A 31 9.79 1.18 3.89
CA PRO A 31 10.96 0.34 4.16
C PRO A 31 10.61 -1.13 4.34
N PHE A 32 9.45 -1.40 4.97
CA PHE A 32 8.97 -2.77 5.14
C PHE A 32 8.59 -3.40 3.79
N LEU A 33 7.88 -2.68 2.93
CA LEU A 33 7.57 -3.11 1.57
C LEU A 33 8.83 -3.39 0.75
N ALA A 34 9.87 -2.56 0.87
CA ALA A 34 11.16 -2.79 0.19
C ALA A 34 11.84 -4.07 0.68
N GLY A 35 11.78 -4.36 1.99
CA GLY A 35 12.27 -5.61 2.56
C GLY A 35 11.52 -6.84 2.03
N ILE A 36 10.19 -6.77 1.97
CA ILE A 36 9.36 -7.85 1.42
C ILE A 36 9.71 -8.10 -0.05
N LYS A 37 9.87 -7.04 -0.83
CA LYS A 37 10.25 -7.16 -2.25
C LYS A 37 11.55 -7.93 -2.40
N THR A 38 12.57 -7.58 -1.62
CA THR A 38 13.85 -8.28 -1.63
C THR A 38 13.72 -9.75 -1.23
N ALA A 39 12.93 -10.05 -0.20
CA ALA A 39 12.69 -11.42 0.24
C ALA A 39 11.92 -12.24 -0.82
N GLN A 40 10.93 -11.65 -1.46
CA GLN A 40 10.19 -12.28 -2.54
C GLN A 40 11.06 -12.56 -3.78
N ASP A 41 11.92 -11.62 -4.16
CA ASP A 41 12.85 -11.82 -5.27
C ASP A 41 13.86 -12.97 -4.95
N ALA A 42 14.34 -13.03 -3.70
CA ALA A 42 15.22 -14.13 -3.25
C ALA A 42 14.49 -15.49 -3.25
N TYR A 43 13.24 -15.51 -2.77
CA TYR A 43 12.41 -16.73 -2.79
C TYR A 43 12.13 -17.19 -4.23
N TYR A 44 11.82 -16.26 -5.14
CA TYR A 44 11.62 -16.57 -6.55
C TYR A 44 12.85 -17.18 -7.21
N MET A 45 14.04 -16.63 -6.92
CA MET A 45 15.30 -17.18 -7.45
C MET A 45 15.58 -18.62 -6.99
N ALA A 46 15.13 -18.97 -5.78
CA ALA A 46 15.31 -20.29 -5.22
C ALA A 46 14.23 -21.29 -5.68
N ASN A 47 12.98 -20.85 -5.86
CA ASN A 47 11.83 -21.73 -6.02
C ASN A 47 11.12 -21.58 -7.38
N GLY A 48 11.48 -20.59 -8.20
CA GLY A 48 10.85 -20.31 -9.50
C GLY A 48 9.42 -19.77 -9.44
N LYS A 49 8.95 -19.39 -8.25
CA LYS A 49 7.64 -18.78 -7.98
C LYS A 49 7.75 -17.83 -6.79
N TYR A 50 6.82 -16.90 -6.67
CA TYR A 50 6.69 -16.06 -5.47
C TYR A 50 5.98 -16.83 -4.35
N SER A 51 6.28 -16.47 -3.10
CA SER A 51 5.60 -17.03 -1.95
C SER A 51 4.25 -16.33 -1.73
N ASP A 52 3.24 -17.11 -1.34
CA ASP A 52 1.93 -16.64 -0.89
C ASP A 52 1.81 -16.64 0.66
N ARG A 53 2.93 -16.90 1.36
CA ARG A 53 2.97 -17.05 2.80
C ARG A 53 4.07 -16.19 3.43
N TRP A 54 3.76 -15.59 4.58
CA TRP A 54 4.70 -14.77 5.34
C TRP A 54 5.81 -15.60 6.00
N ASP A 55 5.50 -16.81 6.44
CA ASP A 55 6.44 -17.70 7.12
C ASP A 55 7.49 -18.35 6.19
N GLU A 56 7.28 -18.27 4.89
CA GLU A 56 8.26 -18.71 3.89
C GLU A 56 9.25 -17.62 3.49
N LEU A 57 8.97 -16.37 3.85
CA LEU A 57 9.80 -15.22 3.53
C LEU A 57 10.78 -14.93 4.67
N ASP A 58 12.04 -14.69 4.32
CA ASP A 58 13.04 -14.21 5.29
C ASP A 58 12.83 -12.71 5.58
N VAL A 59 11.73 -12.42 6.26
CA VAL A 59 11.34 -11.06 6.66
C VAL A 59 11.17 -11.00 8.16
N THR A 60 11.85 -10.05 8.80
CA THR A 60 11.61 -9.79 10.22
C THR A 60 10.23 -9.19 10.42
N VAL A 61 9.32 -9.95 11.00
CA VAL A 61 7.99 -9.48 11.38
C VAL A 61 8.13 -8.50 12.53
N PRO A 62 7.61 -7.27 12.43
CA PRO A 62 7.67 -6.29 13.51
C PRO A 62 6.98 -6.77 14.79
N ALA A 63 7.52 -6.39 15.94
CA ALA A 63 6.97 -6.78 17.23
C ALA A 63 5.49 -6.37 17.38
N GLY A 64 4.65 -7.32 17.80
CA GLY A 64 3.22 -7.13 17.97
C GLY A 64 2.39 -7.25 16.67
N ALA A 65 3.01 -7.48 15.52
CA ALA A 65 2.26 -7.82 14.32
C ALA A 65 1.81 -9.29 14.34
N THR A 66 0.66 -9.56 13.74
CA THR A 66 0.04 -10.89 13.69
C THR A 66 -0.25 -11.30 12.25
N VAL A 67 0.09 -12.56 11.92
CA VAL A 67 -0.27 -13.15 10.62
C VAL A 67 -1.62 -13.82 10.74
N ARG A 68 -2.48 -13.60 9.77
CA ARG A 68 -3.77 -14.29 9.63
C ARG A 68 -4.06 -14.60 8.17
N ASP A 69 -4.89 -15.61 7.94
CA ASP A 69 -5.48 -15.82 6.63
C ASP A 69 -6.52 -14.74 6.36
N CYS A 70 -6.44 -14.12 5.21
CA CYS A 70 -7.41 -13.13 4.76
C CYS A 70 -7.90 -13.50 3.36
N LEU A 71 -9.22 -13.43 3.18
CA LEU A 71 -9.84 -13.57 1.88
C LEU A 71 -10.18 -12.17 1.39
N ALA A 72 -9.59 -11.73 0.29
CA ALA A 72 -10.10 -10.56 -0.41
C ALA A 72 -11.52 -10.87 -0.88
N THR A 73 -12.45 -9.94 -0.65
CA THR A 73 -13.86 -10.11 -1.04
C THR A 73 -13.94 -10.39 -2.54
N GLY A 74 -14.37 -11.61 -2.90
CA GLY A 74 -14.50 -12.06 -4.29
C GLY A 74 -13.32 -12.86 -4.84
N ASP A 75 -12.28 -13.12 -4.05
CA ASP A 75 -11.17 -14.00 -4.41
C ASP A 75 -11.40 -15.42 -3.89
N SER A 76 -11.16 -16.41 -4.75
CA SER A 76 -11.18 -17.84 -4.39
C SER A 76 -9.80 -18.35 -3.94
N HIS A 77 -8.78 -17.48 -3.92
CA HIS A 77 -7.42 -17.85 -3.59
C HIS A 77 -7.07 -17.41 -2.15
N PRO A 78 -6.38 -18.26 -1.40
CA PRO A 78 -5.93 -17.91 -0.05
C PRO A 78 -4.94 -16.75 -0.13
N SER A 79 -5.16 -15.72 0.66
CA SER A 79 -4.25 -14.61 0.88
C SER A 79 -3.83 -14.61 2.33
N GLN A 80 -2.62 -14.18 2.62
CA GLN A 80 -2.17 -13.94 3.99
C GLN A 80 -1.98 -12.45 4.26
N CYS A 81 -2.52 -12.02 5.41
CA CYS A 81 -2.38 -10.66 5.91
C CYS A 81 -1.44 -10.63 7.11
N LEU A 82 -0.63 -9.60 7.15
CA LEU A 82 0.17 -9.22 8.31
C LEU A 82 -0.42 -7.92 8.89
N ASP A 83 -1.02 -8.02 10.05
CA ASP A 83 -1.67 -6.91 10.73
C ASP A 83 -0.73 -6.28 11.75
N PHE A 84 -0.50 -4.97 11.66
CA PHE A 84 0.32 -4.20 12.57
C PHE A 84 -0.53 -3.57 13.68
N PRO A 85 0.04 -3.35 14.88
CA PRO A 85 -0.65 -2.62 15.96
C PRO A 85 -1.09 -1.20 15.58
N SER A 86 -0.47 -0.62 14.55
CA SER A 86 -0.84 0.69 13.99
C SER A 86 -2.14 0.70 13.19
N GLY A 87 -2.79 -0.47 13.01
CA GLY A 87 -3.98 -0.63 12.18
C GLY A 87 -3.69 -0.74 10.68
N ILE A 88 -2.42 -0.85 10.29
CA ILE A 88 -2.01 -1.12 8.90
C ILE A 88 -2.00 -2.63 8.71
N SER A 89 -2.49 -3.08 7.57
CA SER A 89 -2.43 -4.49 7.14
C SER A 89 -1.66 -4.59 5.84
N CYS A 90 -0.75 -5.55 5.73
CA CYS A 90 -0.06 -5.88 4.49
C CYS A 90 -0.52 -7.26 4.01
N GLU A 91 -0.93 -7.37 2.77
CA GLU A 91 -1.49 -8.58 2.17
C GLU A 91 -0.57 -9.11 1.07
N ILE A 92 -0.31 -10.42 1.12
CA ILE A 92 0.27 -11.17 -0.01
C ILE A 92 -0.89 -11.83 -0.74
N ARG A 93 -1.05 -11.50 -2.01
CA ARG A 93 -2.14 -11.97 -2.85
C ARG A 93 -1.62 -13.01 -3.83
N SER A 94 -1.89 -14.29 -3.55
CA SER A 94 -1.39 -15.42 -4.35
C SER A 94 -1.95 -15.47 -5.78
N ALA A 95 -3.19 -14.98 -5.98
CA ALA A 95 -3.83 -15.02 -7.29
C ALA A 95 -3.17 -14.16 -8.36
N VAL A 96 -2.49 -13.09 -7.93
CA VAL A 96 -1.93 -12.07 -8.82
C VAL A 96 -0.53 -11.63 -8.40
N ASP A 97 0.11 -12.37 -7.49
CA ASP A 97 1.47 -12.12 -6.98
C ASP A 97 1.73 -10.66 -6.55
N ILE A 98 0.67 -9.95 -6.14
CA ILE A 98 0.72 -8.56 -5.73
C ILE A 98 0.83 -8.49 -4.21
N ILE A 99 1.72 -7.61 -3.73
CA ILE A 99 1.86 -7.31 -2.31
C ILE A 99 1.55 -5.83 -2.09
N TYR A 100 0.65 -5.57 -1.16
CA TYR A 100 0.30 -4.20 -0.82
C TYR A 100 -0.07 -4.06 0.65
N CYS A 101 0.15 -2.86 1.16
CA CYS A 101 -0.28 -2.46 2.50
C CYS A 101 -1.41 -1.44 2.40
N TYR A 102 -2.34 -1.51 3.33
CA TYR A 102 -3.51 -0.65 3.41
C TYR A 102 -3.97 -0.48 4.86
N ASN A 103 -4.90 0.40 5.06
CA ASN A 103 -5.59 0.54 6.33
C ASN A 103 -7.10 0.61 6.06
N ASN A 104 -7.88 -0.17 6.79
CA ASN A 104 -9.33 -0.26 6.59
C ASN A 104 -10.06 1.07 6.85
N ASP A 105 -9.46 1.94 7.67
CA ASP A 105 -10.04 3.24 8.01
C ASP A 105 -9.69 4.35 6.99
N GLY A 106 -9.05 3.99 5.86
CA GLY A 106 -8.62 4.95 4.84
C GLY A 106 -7.50 5.90 5.29
N MET A 107 -6.78 5.57 6.37
CA MET A 107 -5.70 6.41 6.90
C MET A 107 -4.44 6.42 6.02
N ILE A 108 -4.29 5.44 5.14
CA ILE A 108 -3.27 5.40 4.09
C ILE A 108 -3.88 4.87 2.80
N PRO A 109 -3.37 5.28 1.63
CA PRO A 109 -3.71 4.66 0.35
C PRO A 109 -3.26 3.20 0.32
N LYS A 110 -3.84 2.40 -0.57
CA LYS A 110 -3.27 1.09 -0.88
C LYS A 110 -1.95 1.29 -1.61
N ILE A 111 -0.85 0.88 -0.99
CA ILE A 111 0.49 1.04 -1.53
C ILE A 111 1.20 -0.31 -1.56
N GLY A 112 1.84 -0.62 -2.66
CA GLY A 112 2.47 -1.92 -2.83
C GLY A 112 3.41 -1.97 -4.01
N PHE A 113 3.76 -3.17 -4.42
CA PHE A 113 4.58 -3.43 -5.61
C PHE A 113 4.07 -4.66 -6.34
N ILE A 114 4.36 -4.69 -7.64
CA ILE A 114 4.12 -5.82 -8.52
C ILE A 114 5.47 -6.47 -8.77
N PRO A 115 5.65 -7.76 -8.46
CA PRO A 115 6.89 -8.46 -8.69
C PRO A 115 7.31 -8.48 -10.18
N THR A 116 8.61 -8.47 -10.42
CA THR A 116 9.18 -8.32 -11.78
C THR A 116 8.95 -9.52 -12.68
N HIS A 117 8.78 -10.71 -12.10
CA HIS A 117 8.67 -11.96 -12.85
C HIS A 117 7.22 -12.47 -12.97
N GLU A 118 6.25 -11.63 -12.63
CA GLU A 118 4.86 -11.99 -12.78
C GLU A 118 4.47 -12.13 -14.27
N LYS A 119 3.56 -13.09 -14.56
CA LYS A 119 3.11 -13.37 -15.94
C LYS A 119 2.01 -12.42 -16.43
N THR A 120 1.68 -11.38 -15.66
CA THR A 120 0.66 -10.40 -16.06
C THR A 120 1.25 -9.24 -16.86
N SER A 121 0.39 -8.51 -17.56
CA SER A 121 0.77 -7.29 -18.30
C SER A 121 1.30 -6.18 -17.39
N GLU A 122 1.15 -6.34 -16.06
CA GLU A 122 1.57 -5.40 -15.03
C GLU A 122 2.98 -5.69 -14.49
N ALA A 123 3.55 -6.85 -14.86
CA ALA A 123 4.87 -7.30 -14.39
C ALA A 123 5.94 -6.22 -14.62
N GLY A 124 6.72 -5.93 -13.58
CA GLY A 124 7.82 -4.98 -13.64
C GLY A 124 7.42 -3.51 -13.64
N LYS A 125 6.13 -3.17 -13.50
CA LYS A 125 5.69 -1.76 -13.42
C LYS A 125 6.12 -1.04 -12.13
N GLY A 126 6.72 -1.75 -11.17
CA GLY A 126 7.30 -1.15 -9.98
C GLY A 126 6.31 -0.96 -8.83
N ASN A 127 6.53 0.08 -8.05
CA ASN A 127 5.67 0.40 -6.92
C ASN A 127 4.38 1.09 -7.41
N PHE A 128 3.28 0.84 -6.69
CA PHE A 128 1.99 1.44 -7.01
C PHE A 128 1.31 2.04 -5.79
N CYS A 129 0.37 2.93 -6.07
CA CYS A 129 -0.50 3.54 -5.09
C CYS A 129 -1.93 3.59 -5.67
N ILE A 130 -2.89 2.95 -5.00
CA ILE A 130 -4.30 2.91 -5.44
C ILE A 130 -5.16 3.68 -4.45
N VAL A 131 -5.96 4.59 -4.96
CA VAL A 131 -6.80 5.48 -4.15
C VAL A 131 -8.17 5.70 -4.79
N PRO A 132 -9.23 5.92 -4.00
CA PRO A 132 -10.52 6.33 -4.55
C PRO A 132 -10.38 7.67 -5.31
N LYS A 133 -11.04 7.79 -6.47
CA LYS A 133 -11.04 9.04 -7.26
C LYS A 133 -11.57 10.24 -6.47
N THR A 134 -12.48 9.97 -5.55
CA THR A 134 -13.14 11.00 -4.72
C THR A 134 -12.34 11.43 -3.50
N ASP A 135 -11.24 10.75 -3.18
CA ASP A 135 -10.40 11.11 -2.02
C ASP A 135 -9.22 11.99 -2.45
N ASP A 136 -9.43 13.30 -2.39
CA ASP A 136 -8.42 14.30 -2.75
C ASP A 136 -7.15 14.23 -1.90
N VAL A 137 -7.26 13.84 -0.62
CA VAL A 137 -6.11 13.76 0.29
C VAL A 137 -5.21 12.61 -0.11
N GLN A 138 -5.79 11.42 -0.31
CA GLN A 138 -5.03 10.25 -0.74
C GLN A 138 -4.41 10.44 -2.13
N ASN A 139 -5.14 11.05 -3.08
CA ASN A 139 -4.61 11.38 -4.39
C ASN A 139 -3.39 12.32 -4.31
N LYS A 140 -3.43 13.33 -3.43
CA LYS A 140 -2.28 14.22 -3.19
C LYS A 140 -1.11 13.48 -2.55
N VAL A 141 -1.37 12.51 -1.67
CA VAL A 141 -0.31 11.68 -1.06
C VAL A 141 0.40 10.83 -2.13
N CYS A 142 -0.33 10.10 -2.99
CA CYS A 142 0.29 9.30 -4.06
C CYS A 142 1.17 10.17 -4.98
N LYS A 143 0.68 11.35 -5.38
CA LYS A 143 1.48 12.31 -6.17
C LYS A 143 2.72 12.81 -5.42
N ALA A 144 2.58 13.10 -4.12
CA ALA A 144 3.68 13.57 -3.28
C ALA A 144 4.74 12.48 -2.97
N LEU A 145 4.42 11.21 -3.20
CA LEU A 145 5.36 10.09 -3.17
C LEU A 145 6.12 9.90 -4.49
N GLY A 146 5.83 10.71 -5.48
CA GLY A 146 6.42 10.63 -6.82
C GLY A 146 5.55 9.86 -7.82
N GLY A 147 4.35 9.45 -7.43
CA GLY A 147 3.45 8.70 -8.30
C GLY A 147 2.93 9.53 -9.48
N THR A 148 3.02 8.95 -10.64
CA THR A 148 2.36 9.44 -11.87
C THR A 148 1.08 8.65 -12.10
N LEU A 149 -0.02 9.34 -12.43
CA LEU A 149 -1.28 8.67 -12.75
C LEU A 149 -1.08 7.82 -14.02
N SER A 150 -1.16 6.51 -13.86
CA SER A 150 -1.01 5.56 -14.95
C SER A 150 -2.34 5.17 -15.56
N GLU A 151 -3.32 4.89 -14.71
CA GLU A 151 -4.62 4.37 -15.16
C GLU A 151 -5.74 4.79 -14.21
N GLU A 152 -6.96 4.88 -14.76
CA GLU A 152 -8.19 5.05 -14.02
C GLU A 152 -9.01 3.76 -14.09
N MET A 153 -9.03 3.01 -12.98
CA MET A 153 -9.73 1.73 -12.88
C MET A 153 -11.05 1.88 -12.13
N GLY A 154 -12.16 1.95 -12.84
CA GLY A 154 -13.48 2.09 -12.24
C GLY A 154 -13.56 3.32 -11.31
N THR A 155 -13.72 3.11 -10.00
CA THR A 155 -13.82 4.15 -8.99
C THR A 155 -12.47 4.58 -8.38
N HIS A 156 -11.35 4.01 -8.85
CA HIS A 156 -10.02 4.25 -8.29
C HIS A 156 -9.07 4.86 -9.32
N ASN A 157 -8.12 5.63 -8.82
CA ASN A 157 -6.94 6.10 -9.53
C ASN A 157 -5.76 5.19 -9.18
N TYR A 158 -4.98 4.83 -10.20
CA TYR A 158 -3.79 4.00 -10.09
C TYR A 158 -2.56 4.84 -10.43
N TYR A 159 -1.65 4.98 -9.48
CA TYR A 159 -0.39 5.70 -9.62
C TYR A 159 0.77 4.72 -9.61
N LEU A 160 1.77 4.96 -10.47
CA LEU A 160 3.03 4.20 -10.52
C LEU A 160 4.21 5.11 -10.13
N PHE A 161 5.24 4.56 -9.44
CA PHE A 161 6.47 5.26 -9.07
C PHE A 161 7.64 4.29 -8.80
#